data_aeffb7725eb61a4fcb58c68e497cb56c
#
_entry.id   aeffb7725eb61a4fcb58c68e497cb56c
#
_cell.length_a   1.000
_cell.length_b   1.000
_cell.length_c   1.000
_cell.angle_alpha   90.00
_cell.angle_beta   90.00
_cell.angle_gamma   90.00
#
_symmetry.space_group_name_H-M   'P 1'
#
loop_
_entity.id
_entity.type
_entity.pdbx_description
1 polymer ?
#
loop_
_entity_poly.entity_id
_entity_poly.type
_entity_poly.pdbx_seq_one_letter_code
_entity_poly.pdbx_strand_id
1 'polypeptide(L)'
;MRARFLSTLLLPVTLILMPAGTPRHAPAGPRQPAGPRFGLSFPAARSAAPVDGRLFLMISTDSSAEPRFQISDGQNTQVIFGIDVEGLKPGQEATLDGEVPGYPVKRLADIPTGRYWVQGLLNRYQTFRRADGHVVKLPPDQGEGQQWNSKPGNFYSRPRWVLIDPGKDEVIRIALDQEIPPIPDPPETKYVKHVKIQSKLLSDFWGRPMYLGAHVLLPEGFDAHPNARYPLAVFHGHFPYTFGGWRETPPDPNVPCVYSERFSLDCYNRIQDQAAYQLYRDWTGPGFPRVLAIEIAHPTPYYDDSYAVNSANNGPYGDAIMRELIPHIEQRFRGIGQGYARFTYGGSTGGWEAMAVQMFYPDDFNGAWIACPDPIDFRAYTVVNLYEDGNAYYYDSHWRRTPRPGFRNWLGQVRSTLEEMNRREAVLGSRGRSGDQWDIWQAVYSPVGPDGYPKPIWDKMTGEVDRDVAQYWREHYDLSYILRRDWKTLGPKLKGKLHIYVGDMDNYYLNNAVYLVEEFLKGTRSPYYDGEVDYGDRAEHCWNGDHTRPNAYSRLRYHQMFIPRFMEQIRKNHPANPDTLSWRY
;
A
#
# COMPACT_ATOMS: atom_id res chain seq x y z
N MET A 1 -27.73 -23.89 68.58
CA MET A 1 -27.68 -23.19 69.89
C MET A 1 -27.08 -21.79 69.68
N ARG A 2 -27.78 -20.78 70.20
CA ARG A 2 -27.47 -19.36 70.36
C ARG A 2 -27.51 -18.49 69.12
N ALA A 3 -28.70 -17.91 68.90
CA ALA A 3 -28.94 -16.66 68.20
C ALA A 3 -28.31 -15.47 68.91
N ARG A 4 -27.81 -14.50 68.14
CA ARG A 4 -27.58 -13.13 68.62
C ARG A 4 -28.30 -12.15 67.70
N PHE A 5 -29.25 -11.46 68.29
CA PHE A 5 -29.95 -10.30 67.76
C PHE A 5 -28.97 -9.11 67.63
N LEU A 6 -29.07 -8.38 66.53
CA LEU A 6 -28.50 -7.02 66.44
C LEU A 6 -29.67 -6.06 66.15
N SER A 7 -29.82 -5.14 67.06
CA SER A 7 -30.81 -4.07 67.10
C SER A 7 -30.52 -3.00 66.07
N THR A 8 -31.51 -2.65 65.31
CA THR A 8 -31.52 -1.53 64.37
C THR A 8 -31.78 -0.21 65.13
N LEU A 9 -30.84 0.72 65.08
CA LEU A 9 -31.02 2.10 65.56
C LEU A 9 -31.49 2.95 64.36
N LEU A 10 -32.72 3.45 64.39
CA LEU A 10 -33.25 4.48 63.50
C LEU A 10 -32.85 5.88 64.05
N LEU A 11 -32.08 6.60 63.27
CA LEU A 11 -31.85 8.04 63.47
C LEU A 11 -32.82 8.86 62.60
N PRO A 12 -33.45 9.90 63.11
CA PRO A 12 -34.32 10.75 62.29
C PRO A 12 -33.48 11.70 61.42
N VAL A 13 -33.74 11.69 60.12
CA VAL A 13 -33.17 12.66 59.17
C VAL A 13 -34.01 13.95 59.23
N THR A 14 -33.44 14.99 59.77
CA THR A 14 -34.01 16.33 59.73
C THR A 14 -33.71 16.97 58.39
N LEU A 15 -34.75 17.16 57.57
CA LEU A 15 -34.69 17.83 56.28
C LEU A 15 -34.52 19.34 56.49
N ILE A 16 -33.35 19.90 56.26
CA ILE A 16 -33.12 21.37 56.25
C ILE A 16 -33.39 21.87 54.82
N LEU A 17 -34.51 22.55 54.66
CA LEU A 17 -34.77 23.31 53.42
C LEU A 17 -33.84 24.55 53.35
N MET A 18 -32.85 24.48 52.44
CA MET A 18 -32.13 25.69 52.08
C MET A 18 -32.85 26.45 50.95
N PRO A 19 -32.89 27.80 51.00
CA PRO A 19 -33.54 28.58 49.96
C PRO A 19 -32.74 28.46 48.65
N ALA A 20 -33.47 28.33 47.54
CA ALA A 20 -32.93 28.28 46.17
C ALA A 20 -32.17 29.57 45.86
N GLY A 21 -30.84 29.50 45.89
CA GLY A 21 -29.98 30.56 45.39
C GLY A 21 -30.06 30.64 43.87
N THR A 22 -30.33 31.81 43.34
CA THR A 22 -30.22 32.13 41.90
C THR A 22 -28.89 31.67 41.34
N PRO A 23 -28.84 30.99 40.15
CA PRO A 23 -27.58 30.60 39.56
C PRO A 23 -26.78 31.86 39.21
N ARG A 24 -25.68 32.09 39.92
CA ARG A 24 -24.66 33.05 39.50
C ARG A 24 -23.99 32.46 38.26
N HIS A 25 -24.21 33.10 37.09
CA HIS A 25 -23.36 32.85 35.94
C HIS A 25 -21.90 33.10 36.37
N ALA A 26 -21.10 32.04 36.37
CA ALA A 26 -19.65 32.17 36.44
C ALA A 26 -19.22 33.07 35.28
N PRO A 27 -18.32 34.04 35.49
CA PRO A 27 -17.76 34.81 34.38
C PRO A 27 -17.11 33.82 33.42
N ALA A 28 -17.41 33.95 32.11
CA ALA A 28 -16.74 33.20 31.07
C ALA A 28 -15.24 33.40 31.26
N GLY A 29 -14.53 32.34 31.53
CA GLY A 29 -13.05 32.37 31.61
C GLY A 29 -12.49 32.98 30.32
N PRO A 30 -11.28 33.54 30.36
CA PRO A 30 -10.68 34.11 29.15
C PRO A 30 -10.73 33.05 28.06
N ARG A 31 -11.34 33.40 26.90
CA ARG A 31 -11.27 32.54 25.70
C ARG A 31 -9.79 32.26 25.46
N GLN A 32 -9.41 30.99 25.48
CA GLN A 32 -8.09 30.62 24.97
C GLN A 32 -7.93 31.19 23.57
N PRO A 33 -6.76 31.72 23.22
CA PRO A 33 -6.52 32.22 21.86
C PRO A 33 -6.92 31.13 20.87
N ALA A 34 -7.57 31.51 19.78
CA ALA A 34 -8.12 30.56 18.81
C ALA A 34 -7.06 29.76 18.03
N GLY A 35 -5.77 29.89 18.38
CA GLY A 35 -4.64 29.27 17.70
C GLY A 35 -4.36 29.85 16.32
N PRO A 36 -3.31 29.41 15.64
CA PRO A 36 -2.98 29.87 14.29
C PRO A 36 -4.06 29.36 13.32
N ARG A 37 -4.45 30.22 12.37
CA ARG A 37 -5.41 29.86 11.32
C ARG A 37 -4.77 30.06 9.94
N PHE A 38 -4.99 29.10 9.05
CA PHE A 38 -4.56 29.19 7.66
C PHE A 38 -5.76 29.18 6.73
N GLY A 39 -5.82 30.16 5.84
CA GLY A 39 -6.81 30.24 4.77
C GLY A 39 -6.19 29.82 3.45
N LEU A 40 -6.61 28.68 2.91
CA LEU A 40 -6.13 28.16 1.63
C LEU A 40 -7.18 28.33 0.55
N SER A 41 -6.79 28.86 -0.61
CA SER A 41 -7.67 29.04 -1.76
C SER A 41 -6.93 28.81 -3.07
N PHE A 42 -7.66 28.54 -4.16
CA PHE A 42 -7.09 28.47 -5.50
C PHE A 42 -7.73 29.50 -6.42
N PRO A 43 -7.01 30.08 -7.38
CA PRO A 43 -7.55 31.10 -8.30
C PRO A 43 -8.36 30.45 -9.43
N ALA A 44 -9.31 31.20 -10.01
CA ALA A 44 -10.10 30.77 -11.17
C ALA A 44 -9.25 30.36 -12.39
N ALA A 45 -8.02 30.87 -12.48
CA ALA A 45 -7.09 30.46 -13.52
C ALA A 45 -6.66 28.97 -13.44
N ARG A 46 -6.81 28.31 -12.26
CA ARG A 46 -6.52 26.89 -12.10
C ARG A 46 -7.76 26.02 -12.36
N SER A 47 -8.91 26.46 -11.90
CA SER A 47 -10.21 25.83 -12.22
C SER A 47 -11.31 26.89 -12.15
N ALA A 48 -12.14 26.97 -13.17
CA ALA A 48 -13.36 27.78 -13.13
C ALA A 48 -14.51 27.07 -12.38
N ALA A 49 -14.43 25.73 -12.23
CA ALA A 49 -15.41 24.93 -11.53
C ALA A 49 -14.98 24.68 -10.08
N PRO A 50 -15.94 24.44 -9.17
CA PRO A 50 -15.65 23.95 -7.84
C PRO A 50 -14.91 22.60 -7.87
N VAL A 51 -14.08 22.34 -6.86
CA VAL A 51 -13.28 21.11 -6.74
C VAL A 51 -13.53 20.40 -5.42
N ASP A 52 -13.42 19.08 -5.46
CA ASP A 52 -13.41 18.21 -4.28
C ASP A 52 -11.97 17.72 -4.05
N GLY A 53 -11.60 17.46 -2.80
CA GLY A 53 -10.27 16.93 -2.53
C GLY A 53 -9.87 16.93 -1.06
N ARG A 54 -8.62 16.60 -0.82
CA ARG A 54 -7.94 16.70 0.47
C ARG A 54 -6.99 17.90 0.44
N LEU A 55 -7.22 18.84 1.32
CA LEU A 55 -6.41 20.04 1.44
C LEU A 55 -5.34 19.83 2.51
N PHE A 56 -4.08 20.01 2.14
CA PHE A 56 -2.92 19.85 3.00
C PHE A 56 -2.26 21.19 3.31
N LEU A 57 -1.84 21.34 4.57
CA LEU A 57 -0.92 22.35 5.04
C LEU A 57 0.34 21.65 5.56
N MET A 58 1.48 21.91 4.97
CA MET A 58 2.77 21.34 5.37
C MET A 58 3.66 22.43 5.96
N ILE A 59 4.30 22.09 7.08
CA ILE A 59 5.10 23.02 7.88
C ILE A 59 6.45 22.36 8.16
N SER A 60 7.54 22.98 7.71
CA SER A 60 8.89 22.48 7.86
C SER A 60 9.81 23.50 8.55
N THR A 61 10.83 22.99 9.23
CA THR A 61 11.97 23.78 9.73
C THR A 61 13.13 23.83 8.73
N ASP A 62 13.06 23.00 7.68
CA ASP A 62 14.09 22.86 6.64
C ASP A 62 13.59 23.41 5.29
N SER A 63 14.36 24.32 4.68
CA SER A 63 14.08 24.90 3.37
C SER A 63 14.92 24.32 2.24
N SER A 64 15.63 23.21 2.47
CA SER A 64 16.45 22.54 1.45
C SER A 64 15.63 21.92 0.34
N ALA A 65 14.35 21.58 0.64
CA ALA A 65 13.37 21.05 -0.30
C ALA A 65 11.98 21.68 -0.08
N GLU A 66 11.06 21.45 -1.01
CA GLU A 66 9.66 21.81 -0.79
C GLU A 66 9.05 20.95 0.34
N PRO A 67 8.25 21.51 1.25
CA PRO A 67 7.66 20.77 2.37
C PRO A 67 6.89 19.51 1.95
N ARG A 68 6.23 19.51 0.78
CA ARG A 68 5.51 18.34 0.26
C ARG A 68 6.40 17.11 0.02
N PHE A 69 7.70 17.29 -0.13
CA PHE A 69 8.68 16.21 -0.29
C PHE A 69 9.40 15.84 1.02
N GLN A 70 9.03 16.46 2.12
CA GLN A 70 9.60 16.21 3.44
C GLN A 70 8.65 15.46 4.37
N ILE A 71 7.50 15.01 3.86
CA ILE A 71 6.54 14.18 4.60
C ILE A 71 6.86 12.72 4.30
N SER A 72 7.12 11.96 5.35
CA SER A 72 7.49 10.54 5.26
C SER A 72 6.95 9.75 6.46
N ASP A 73 7.13 8.44 6.44
CA ASP A 73 6.88 7.53 7.56
C ASP A 73 8.08 7.40 8.51
N GLY A 74 9.20 8.06 8.19
CA GLY A 74 10.41 8.08 8.99
C GLY A 74 10.33 9.04 10.19
N GLN A 75 11.29 8.88 11.10
CA GLN A 75 11.39 9.71 12.32
C GLN A 75 11.71 11.18 12.03
N ASN A 76 12.28 11.48 10.87
CA ASN A 76 12.66 12.83 10.44
C ASN A 76 11.57 13.54 9.62
N THR A 77 10.33 13.01 9.60
CA THR A 77 9.23 13.63 8.87
C THR A 77 8.95 15.05 9.37
N GLN A 78 8.62 15.93 8.45
CA GLN A 78 8.09 17.25 8.76
C GLN A 78 6.58 17.19 9.03
N VAL A 79 5.96 18.31 9.38
CA VAL A 79 4.58 18.34 9.88
C VAL A 79 3.59 18.54 8.74
N ILE A 80 2.51 17.76 8.77
CA ILE A 80 1.38 17.89 7.84
C ILE A 80 0.05 17.94 8.59
N PHE A 81 -0.88 18.76 8.09
CA PHE A 81 -2.28 18.85 8.52
C PHE A 81 -3.18 18.66 7.31
N GLY A 82 -4.35 18.05 7.49
CA GLY A 82 -5.25 17.78 6.37
C GLY A 82 -6.72 17.88 6.72
N ILE A 83 -7.51 18.48 5.80
CA ILE A 83 -8.97 18.52 5.84
C ILE A 83 -9.58 18.17 4.49
N ASP A 84 -10.75 17.52 4.49
CA ASP A 84 -11.51 17.36 3.25
C ASP A 84 -12.21 18.64 2.85
N VAL A 85 -12.27 18.90 1.55
CA VAL A 85 -13.09 19.97 0.96
C VAL A 85 -14.01 19.39 -0.10
N GLU A 86 -15.25 19.84 -0.10
CA GLU A 86 -16.25 19.45 -1.09
C GLU A 86 -16.85 20.71 -1.73
N GLY A 87 -16.81 20.75 -3.07
CA GLY A 87 -17.32 21.88 -3.84
C GLY A 87 -16.61 23.21 -3.54
N LEU A 88 -15.33 23.19 -3.17
CA LEU A 88 -14.56 24.41 -2.93
C LEU A 88 -14.50 25.24 -4.21
N LYS A 89 -15.03 26.47 -4.16
CA LYS A 89 -15.10 27.38 -5.32
C LYS A 89 -13.78 28.13 -5.53
N PRO A 90 -13.45 28.53 -6.76
CA PRO A 90 -12.30 29.39 -7.00
C PRO A 90 -12.42 30.70 -6.19
N GLY A 91 -11.33 31.09 -5.54
CA GLY A 91 -11.26 32.26 -4.65
C GLY A 91 -11.92 32.06 -3.28
N GLN A 92 -12.67 31.01 -3.06
CA GLN A 92 -13.19 30.65 -1.74
C GLN A 92 -12.05 30.16 -0.86
N GLU A 93 -12.01 30.69 0.37
CA GLU A 93 -11.02 30.29 1.38
C GLU A 93 -11.54 29.11 2.21
N ALA A 94 -10.76 28.02 2.27
CA ALA A 94 -10.96 26.94 3.23
C ALA A 94 -10.02 27.18 4.42
N THR A 95 -10.58 27.16 5.64
CA THR A 95 -9.83 27.51 6.85
C THR A 95 -9.38 26.25 7.59
N LEU A 96 -8.08 26.15 7.86
CA LEU A 96 -7.50 25.23 8.83
C LEU A 96 -7.30 26.01 10.13
N ASP A 97 -8.01 25.62 11.17
CA ASP A 97 -7.92 26.23 12.51
C ASP A 97 -7.06 25.39 13.46
N GLY A 98 -6.93 25.84 14.70
CA GLY A 98 -6.09 25.19 15.70
C GLY A 98 -6.44 23.75 16.02
N GLU A 99 -7.65 23.28 15.76
CA GLU A 99 -8.11 21.93 16.08
C GLU A 99 -7.90 20.93 14.93
N VAL A 100 -7.45 21.39 13.76
CA VAL A 100 -7.19 20.51 12.61
C VAL A 100 -6.16 19.43 12.97
N PRO A 101 -6.49 18.14 12.72
CA PRO A 101 -5.58 17.04 13.03
C PRO A 101 -4.34 17.05 12.13
N GLY A 102 -3.21 16.68 12.73
CA GLY A 102 -1.92 16.65 12.06
C GLY A 102 -1.05 15.46 12.44
N TYR A 103 0.10 15.36 11.77
CA TYR A 103 1.14 14.39 12.01
C TYR A 103 2.53 14.99 11.74
N PRO A 104 3.57 14.72 12.55
CA PRO A 104 3.52 14.03 13.83
C PRO A 104 2.93 14.90 14.98
N VAL A 105 2.79 16.19 14.76
CA VAL A 105 2.11 17.10 15.69
C VAL A 105 0.61 16.88 15.60
N LYS A 106 -0.05 16.70 16.76
CA LYS A 106 -1.44 16.23 16.81
C LYS A 106 -2.47 17.25 16.31
N ARG A 107 -2.25 18.54 16.58
CA ARG A 107 -3.16 19.63 16.19
C ARG A 107 -2.36 20.85 15.74
N LEU A 108 -2.94 21.66 14.90
CA LEU A 108 -2.30 22.88 14.42
C LEU A 108 -1.99 23.86 15.58
N ALA A 109 -2.82 23.89 16.62
CA ALA A 109 -2.58 24.71 17.83
C ALA A 109 -1.33 24.26 18.62
N ASP A 110 -0.86 23.04 18.44
CA ASP A 110 0.29 22.48 19.16
C ASP A 110 1.65 22.83 18.50
N ILE A 111 1.63 23.57 17.37
CA ILE A 111 2.84 24.08 16.71
C ILE A 111 3.49 25.16 17.60
N PRO A 112 4.77 25.05 17.96
CA PRO A 112 5.45 26.09 18.72
C PRO A 112 5.55 27.41 17.96
N THR A 113 5.64 28.53 18.69
CA THR A 113 5.96 29.82 18.08
C THR A 113 7.31 29.74 17.36
N GLY A 114 7.34 30.10 16.07
CA GLY A 114 8.56 29.98 15.27
C GLY A 114 8.40 30.44 13.83
N ARG A 115 9.53 30.46 13.13
CA ARG A 115 9.57 30.73 11.69
C ARG A 115 9.68 29.41 10.94
N TYR A 116 8.75 29.16 10.04
CA TYR A 116 8.60 27.89 9.33
C TYR A 116 8.53 28.08 7.82
N TRP A 117 9.00 27.07 7.10
CA TRP A 117 8.86 26.88 5.67
C TRP A 117 7.54 26.20 5.39
N VAL A 118 6.58 26.91 4.81
CA VAL A 118 5.17 26.49 4.74
C VAL A 118 4.71 26.35 3.30
N GLN A 119 3.96 25.27 3.02
CA GLN A 119 3.37 24.98 1.71
C GLN A 119 1.95 24.43 1.87
N GLY A 120 1.06 24.82 0.95
CA GLY A 120 -0.27 24.24 0.79
C GLY A 120 -0.34 23.36 -0.46
N LEU A 121 -1.18 22.32 -0.41
CA LEU A 121 -1.50 21.46 -1.55
C LEU A 121 -2.95 20.99 -1.48
N LEU A 122 -3.63 20.92 -2.62
CA LEU A 122 -4.96 20.31 -2.78
C LEU A 122 -4.83 19.04 -3.60
N ASN A 123 -4.93 17.87 -2.95
CA ASN A 123 -5.04 16.57 -3.59
C ASN A 123 -6.47 16.41 -4.13
N ARG A 124 -6.63 16.59 -5.43
CA ARG A 124 -7.94 16.64 -6.07
C ARG A 124 -8.57 15.26 -6.20
N TYR A 125 -9.86 15.19 -5.88
CA TYR A 125 -10.68 14.00 -6.05
C TYR A 125 -11.49 14.09 -7.34
N GLN A 126 -11.81 12.91 -7.89
CA GLN A 126 -12.77 12.74 -8.98
C GLN A 126 -14.01 12.01 -8.47
N THR A 127 -15.17 12.30 -9.06
CA THR A 127 -16.40 11.61 -8.73
C THR A 127 -16.55 10.36 -9.58
N PHE A 128 -16.80 9.23 -8.92
CA PHE A 128 -17.08 7.94 -9.52
C PHE A 128 -18.52 7.52 -9.19
N ARG A 129 -19.22 6.98 -10.21
CA ARG A 129 -20.58 6.47 -10.09
C ARG A 129 -20.54 4.99 -10.37
N ARG A 130 -20.46 4.19 -9.31
CA ARG A 130 -20.31 2.75 -9.42
C ARG A 130 -21.59 2.06 -9.85
N ALA A 131 -21.46 0.87 -10.46
CA ALA A 131 -22.59 0.06 -10.91
C ALA A 131 -23.53 -0.39 -9.77
N ASP A 132 -23.04 -0.44 -8.53
CA ASP A 132 -23.84 -0.72 -7.34
C ASP A 132 -24.69 0.46 -6.85
N GLY A 133 -24.66 1.61 -7.58
CA GLY A 133 -25.42 2.81 -7.29
C GLY A 133 -24.72 3.82 -6.37
N HIS A 134 -23.59 3.47 -5.76
CA HIS A 134 -22.84 4.40 -4.91
C HIS A 134 -22.12 5.48 -5.72
N VAL A 135 -22.04 6.66 -5.14
CA VAL A 135 -21.27 7.79 -5.68
C VAL A 135 -20.16 8.14 -4.70
N VAL A 136 -18.93 7.95 -5.13
CA VAL A 136 -17.75 8.18 -4.28
C VAL A 136 -16.82 9.21 -4.91
N LYS A 137 -16.07 9.94 -4.07
CA LYS A 137 -15.08 10.94 -4.48
C LYS A 137 -13.69 10.42 -4.08
N LEU A 138 -12.85 10.14 -5.05
CA LEU A 138 -11.59 9.41 -4.87
C LEU A 138 -10.42 10.14 -5.52
N PRO A 139 -9.19 9.94 -5.05
CA PRO A 139 -7.96 10.49 -5.63
C PRO A 139 -7.32 9.51 -6.63
N PRO A 140 -7.85 9.30 -7.85
CA PRO A 140 -7.33 8.29 -8.75
C PRO A 140 -5.89 8.59 -9.12
N ASP A 141 -5.08 7.54 -9.24
CA ASP A 141 -3.73 7.60 -9.77
C ASP A 141 -3.74 8.21 -11.20
N GLN A 142 -2.77 9.07 -11.48
CA GLN A 142 -2.53 9.70 -12.76
C GLN A 142 -1.15 9.29 -13.34
N GLY A 143 -0.52 8.21 -12.81
CA GLY A 143 0.81 7.71 -13.15
C GLY A 143 1.89 8.01 -12.11
N GLU A 144 1.53 8.61 -10.96
CA GLU A 144 2.45 8.93 -9.86
C GLU A 144 2.54 7.83 -8.79
N GLY A 145 1.70 6.82 -8.86
CA GLY A 145 1.60 5.82 -7.80
C GLY A 145 1.04 6.39 -6.49
N GLN A 146 1.58 5.98 -5.35
CA GLN A 146 1.18 6.47 -4.03
C GLN A 146 1.65 7.90 -3.70
N GLN A 147 2.13 8.66 -4.68
CA GLN A 147 2.80 9.94 -4.46
C GLN A 147 1.84 11.13 -4.60
N TRP A 148 0.91 11.31 -3.64
CA TRP A 148 -0.02 12.46 -3.64
C TRP A 148 0.69 13.82 -3.82
N ASN A 149 1.94 13.92 -3.37
CA ASN A 149 2.78 15.13 -3.44
C ASN A 149 3.26 15.45 -4.86
N SER A 150 3.23 14.50 -5.79
CA SER A 150 3.60 14.67 -7.20
C SER A 150 2.46 14.32 -8.17
N LYS A 151 1.25 14.09 -7.67
CA LYS A 151 0.09 13.70 -8.49
C LYS A 151 -0.30 14.80 -9.48
N PRO A 152 -0.33 14.49 -10.80
CA PRO A 152 -0.76 15.42 -11.83
C PRO A 152 -2.14 16.03 -11.59
N GLY A 153 -2.25 17.32 -11.87
CA GLY A 153 -3.49 18.05 -11.70
C GLY A 153 -3.76 18.53 -10.28
N ASN A 154 -2.96 18.14 -9.27
CA ASN A 154 -3.05 18.72 -7.92
C ASN A 154 -2.61 20.18 -7.94
N PHE A 155 -3.32 21.02 -7.16
CA PHE A 155 -2.95 22.43 -6.99
C PHE A 155 -2.07 22.59 -5.76
N TYR A 156 -1.04 23.42 -5.87
CA TYR A 156 -0.12 23.67 -4.76
C TYR A 156 0.37 25.12 -4.73
N SER A 157 0.91 25.56 -3.61
CA SER A 157 1.55 26.86 -3.48
C SER A 157 3.07 26.72 -3.62
N ARG A 158 3.74 27.80 -4.04
CA ARG A 158 5.17 27.92 -3.77
C ARG A 158 5.40 28.00 -2.27
N PRO A 159 6.41 27.32 -1.71
CA PRO A 159 6.68 27.41 -0.29
C PRO A 159 7.25 28.79 0.08
N ARG A 160 7.00 29.21 1.33
CA ARG A 160 7.52 30.49 1.85
C ARG A 160 7.76 30.43 3.35
N TRP A 161 8.65 31.27 3.84
CA TRP A 161 8.85 31.45 5.27
C TRP A 161 7.68 32.21 5.88
N VAL A 162 7.13 31.68 6.98
CA VAL A 162 6.01 32.25 7.74
C VAL A 162 6.35 32.24 9.23
N LEU A 163 6.06 33.33 9.93
CA LEU A 163 6.09 33.35 11.38
C LEU A 163 4.74 32.81 11.89
N ILE A 164 4.76 31.74 12.65
CA ILE A 164 3.57 31.16 13.30
C ILE A 164 3.65 31.51 14.78
N ASP A 165 2.61 32.14 15.31
CA ASP A 165 2.46 32.47 16.71
C ASP A 165 1.05 32.04 17.18
N PRO A 166 0.93 30.87 17.88
CA PRO A 166 -0.35 30.38 18.36
C PRO A 166 -1.08 31.33 19.32
N GLY A 167 -0.37 32.28 19.91
CA GLY A 167 -0.95 33.32 20.80
C GLY A 167 -1.64 34.44 20.03
N LYS A 168 -1.52 34.49 18.70
CA LYS A 168 -2.12 35.52 17.84
C LYS A 168 -3.33 35.00 17.09
N ASP A 169 -4.39 35.79 17.07
CA ASP A 169 -5.58 35.54 16.23
C ASP A 169 -5.36 36.12 14.82
N GLU A 170 -4.49 35.48 14.03
CA GLU A 170 -4.14 35.89 12.67
C GLU A 170 -4.51 34.79 11.67
N VAL A 171 -5.00 35.17 10.50
CA VAL A 171 -5.22 34.25 9.38
C VAL A 171 -4.09 34.39 8.37
N ILE A 172 -3.30 33.33 8.23
CA ILE A 172 -2.20 33.24 7.25
C ILE A 172 -2.78 32.71 5.94
N ARG A 173 -2.79 33.52 4.88
CA ARG A 173 -3.39 33.15 3.59
C ARG A 173 -2.36 32.52 2.66
N ILE A 174 -2.74 31.39 2.03
CA ILE A 174 -1.93 30.65 1.06
C ILE A 174 -2.75 30.45 -0.21
N ALA A 175 -2.22 30.93 -1.33
CA ALA A 175 -2.81 30.72 -2.65
C ALA A 175 -2.18 29.48 -3.33
N LEU A 176 -3.03 28.53 -3.75
CA LEU A 176 -2.63 27.34 -4.51
C LEU A 176 -2.64 27.70 -6.00
N ASP A 177 -1.64 28.42 -6.45
CA ASP A 177 -1.54 29.01 -7.80
C ASP A 177 -0.70 28.21 -8.79
N GLN A 178 -0.13 27.10 -8.33
CA GLN A 178 0.61 26.15 -9.16
C GLN A 178 -0.23 24.89 -9.40
N GLU A 179 0.10 24.17 -10.49
CA GLU A 179 -0.49 22.87 -10.82
C GLU A 179 0.61 21.88 -11.19
N ILE A 180 0.50 20.64 -10.69
CA ILE A 180 1.45 19.59 -11.01
C ILE A 180 1.21 19.12 -12.45
N PRO A 181 2.24 19.14 -13.33
CA PRO A 181 2.06 18.77 -14.74
C PRO A 181 1.80 17.27 -14.92
N PRO A 182 1.23 16.86 -16.08
CA PRO A 182 1.11 15.46 -16.45
C PRO A 182 2.48 14.75 -16.49
N ILE A 183 2.49 13.46 -16.14
CA ILE A 183 3.64 12.58 -16.31
C ILE A 183 3.67 12.13 -17.78
N PRO A 184 4.79 12.25 -18.48
CA PRO A 184 4.90 11.77 -19.86
C PRO A 184 4.84 10.25 -19.90
N ASP A 185 4.35 9.71 -21.01
CA ASP A 185 4.42 8.26 -21.23
C ASP A 185 5.88 7.80 -21.25
N PRO A 186 6.18 6.62 -20.67
CA PRO A 186 7.54 6.11 -20.67
C PRO A 186 7.98 5.72 -22.09
N PRO A 187 9.27 5.93 -22.45
CA PRO A 187 9.76 5.58 -23.78
C PRO A 187 9.85 4.05 -23.95
N GLU A 188 9.42 3.57 -25.12
CA GLU A 188 9.70 2.19 -25.51
C GLU A 188 11.15 2.04 -26.01
N THR A 189 11.72 0.86 -25.73
CA THR A 189 13.04 0.47 -26.24
C THR A 189 12.92 -0.78 -27.13
N LYS A 190 14.05 -1.36 -27.54
CA LYS A 190 14.07 -2.67 -28.20
C LYS A 190 13.39 -3.72 -27.31
N TYR A 191 13.69 -3.70 -26.03
CA TYR A 191 13.26 -4.75 -25.09
C TYR A 191 12.00 -4.38 -24.30
N VAL A 192 11.84 -3.15 -23.86
CA VAL A 192 10.70 -2.71 -23.04
C VAL A 192 9.61 -2.14 -23.93
N LYS A 193 8.40 -2.73 -23.80
CA LYS A 193 7.17 -2.29 -24.47
C LYS A 193 6.11 -1.93 -23.45
N HIS A 194 5.18 -1.07 -23.86
CA HIS A 194 4.07 -0.64 -23.00
C HIS A 194 2.74 -1.08 -23.61
N VAL A 195 1.88 -1.61 -22.74
CA VAL A 195 0.52 -2.01 -23.09
C VAL A 195 -0.44 -1.20 -22.24
N LYS A 196 -1.47 -0.67 -22.87
CA LYS A 196 -2.61 -0.06 -22.20
C LYS A 196 -3.87 -0.47 -22.93
N ILE A 197 -4.79 -1.11 -22.22
CA ILE A 197 -6.08 -1.54 -22.75
C ILE A 197 -7.21 -0.92 -21.94
N GLN A 198 -8.32 -0.60 -22.58
CA GLN A 198 -9.54 -0.31 -21.85
C GLN A 198 -10.15 -1.62 -21.38
N SER A 199 -10.31 -1.76 -20.06
CA SER A 199 -10.99 -2.92 -19.47
C SER A 199 -12.50 -2.74 -19.52
N LYS A 200 -13.19 -3.70 -20.12
CA LYS A 200 -14.67 -3.71 -20.12
C LYS A 200 -15.20 -3.98 -18.70
N LEU A 201 -14.66 -4.98 -18.03
CA LEU A 201 -15.10 -5.37 -16.67
C LEU A 201 -14.99 -4.22 -15.67
N LEU A 202 -13.85 -3.51 -15.67
CA LEU A 202 -13.64 -2.37 -14.79
C LEU A 202 -14.48 -1.16 -15.20
N SER A 203 -14.62 -0.91 -16.52
CA SER A 203 -15.44 0.19 -17.01
C SER A 203 -16.91 0.02 -16.66
N ASP A 204 -17.43 -1.21 -16.73
CA ASP A 204 -18.80 -1.54 -16.31
C ASP A 204 -18.98 -1.30 -14.80
N PHE A 205 -18.02 -1.70 -13.97
CA PHE A 205 -18.07 -1.49 -12.52
C PHE A 205 -18.02 -0.02 -12.11
N TRP A 206 -17.10 0.76 -12.72
CA TRP A 206 -16.86 2.15 -12.34
C TRP A 206 -17.74 3.17 -13.09
N GLY A 207 -18.57 2.70 -14.06
CA GLY A 207 -19.46 3.55 -14.84
C GLY A 207 -18.75 4.55 -15.76
N ARG A 208 -17.47 4.31 -16.10
CA ARG A 208 -16.63 5.15 -16.95
C ARG A 208 -15.47 4.35 -17.54
N PRO A 209 -14.83 4.83 -18.63
CA PRO A 209 -13.64 4.16 -19.15
C PRO A 209 -12.56 3.96 -18.09
N MET A 210 -12.18 2.70 -17.86
CA MET A 210 -11.10 2.28 -16.97
C MET A 210 -10.08 1.48 -17.76
N TYR A 211 -8.81 1.59 -17.38
CA TYR A 211 -7.69 1.03 -18.13
C TYR A 211 -6.84 0.13 -17.26
N LEU A 212 -6.29 -0.91 -17.89
CA LEU A 212 -5.21 -1.74 -17.37
C LEU A 212 -3.99 -1.59 -18.28
N GLY A 213 -2.81 -1.75 -17.70
CA GLY A 213 -1.57 -1.70 -18.45
C GLY A 213 -0.58 -2.76 -18.02
N ALA A 214 0.50 -2.86 -18.78
CA ALA A 214 1.69 -3.63 -18.39
C ALA A 214 2.92 -3.08 -19.11
N HIS A 215 4.05 -3.15 -18.42
CA HIS A 215 5.35 -3.03 -19.04
C HIS A 215 5.84 -4.45 -19.38
N VAL A 216 6.20 -4.65 -20.65
CA VAL A 216 6.56 -5.97 -21.19
C VAL A 216 8.03 -5.97 -21.56
N LEU A 217 8.79 -6.84 -20.93
CA LEU A 217 10.20 -7.06 -21.26
C LEU A 217 10.31 -8.26 -22.24
N LEU A 218 10.78 -7.97 -23.44
CA LEU A 218 10.95 -8.94 -24.51
C LEU A 218 12.27 -9.69 -24.36
N PRO A 219 12.34 -11.01 -24.68
CA PRO A 219 13.58 -11.77 -24.66
C PRO A 219 14.52 -11.34 -25.77
N GLU A 220 15.84 -11.53 -25.54
CA GLU A 220 16.82 -11.38 -26.62
C GLU A 220 16.47 -12.30 -27.81
N GLY A 221 16.66 -11.80 -29.03
CA GLY A 221 16.35 -12.55 -30.26
C GLY A 221 14.85 -12.58 -30.63
N PHE A 222 13.97 -11.84 -29.92
CA PHE A 222 12.54 -11.83 -30.15
C PHE A 222 12.19 -11.62 -31.64
N ASP A 223 12.75 -10.62 -32.31
CA ASP A 223 12.46 -10.32 -33.72
C ASP A 223 13.10 -11.31 -34.69
N ALA A 224 14.25 -11.89 -34.32
CA ALA A 224 14.97 -12.87 -35.13
C ALA A 224 14.28 -14.25 -35.18
N HIS A 225 13.41 -14.54 -34.22
CA HIS A 225 12.72 -15.83 -34.10
C HIS A 225 11.17 -15.65 -34.14
N PRO A 226 10.57 -15.26 -35.28
CA PRO A 226 9.17 -14.88 -35.37
C PRO A 226 8.18 -16.01 -35.05
N ASN A 227 8.61 -17.27 -35.15
CA ASN A 227 7.78 -18.44 -34.85
C ASN A 227 7.88 -18.92 -33.40
N ALA A 228 8.79 -18.36 -32.62
CA ALA A 228 8.92 -18.70 -31.21
C ALA A 228 7.72 -18.21 -30.38
N ARG A 229 7.30 -19.04 -29.42
CA ARG A 229 6.29 -18.70 -28.43
C ARG A 229 6.93 -18.80 -27.04
N TYR A 230 6.58 -17.92 -26.14
CA TYR A 230 7.32 -17.72 -24.91
C TYR A 230 6.49 -18.05 -23.66
N PRO A 231 7.09 -18.66 -22.64
CA PRO A 231 6.51 -18.65 -21.31
C PRO A 231 6.31 -17.23 -20.81
N LEU A 232 5.33 -17.01 -19.93
CA LEU A 232 5.00 -15.72 -19.35
C LEU A 232 5.37 -15.70 -17.87
N ALA A 233 6.21 -14.74 -17.49
CA ALA A 233 6.58 -14.39 -16.12
C ALA A 233 5.84 -13.12 -15.70
N VAL A 234 4.88 -13.24 -14.79
CA VAL A 234 4.09 -12.12 -14.28
C VAL A 234 4.70 -11.63 -12.98
N PHE A 235 5.37 -10.48 -13.04
CA PHE A 235 5.91 -9.81 -11.87
C PHE A 235 4.84 -8.88 -11.29
N HIS A 236 4.59 -9.04 -10.01
CA HIS A 236 3.73 -8.18 -9.23
C HIS A 236 4.57 -7.22 -8.39
N GLY A 237 4.23 -5.95 -8.46
CA GLY A 237 4.90 -4.88 -7.74
C GLY A 237 4.04 -3.63 -7.72
N HIS A 238 4.50 -2.61 -6.99
CA HIS A 238 3.79 -1.33 -6.93
C HIS A 238 4.15 -0.42 -8.10
N PHE A 239 3.16 0.22 -8.72
CA PHE A 239 3.26 1.41 -9.60
C PHE A 239 4.44 1.46 -10.55
N PRO A 240 4.57 0.54 -11.48
CA PRO A 240 5.66 0.60 -12.43
C PRO A 240 5.44 1.78 -13.40
N TYR A 241 6.44 2.69 -13.48
CA TYR A 241 6.51 3.68 -14.55
C TYR A 241 7.07 3.08 -15.84
N THR A 242 8.00 2.13 -15.70
CA THR A 242 8.57 1.30 -16.75
C THR A 242 8.90 -0.05 -16.14
N PHE A 243 9.46 -0.99 -16.90
CA PHE A 243 9.85 -2.28 -16.33
C PHE A 243 10.90 -2.10 -15.22
N GLY A 244 10.56 -2.51 -14.01
CA GLY A 244 11.35 -2.25 -12.80
C GLY A 244 12.71 -2.94 -12.82
N GLY A 245 13.73 -2.23 -12.31
CA GLY A 245 15.09 -2.79 -12.24
C GLY A 245 15.76 -3.02 -13.58
N TRP A 246 15.31 -2.39 -14.67
CA TRP A 246 15.86 -2.53 -16.02
C TRP A 246 16.65 -1.30 -16.46
N ARG A 247 17.85 -1.50 -17.00
CA ARG A 247 18.71 -0.43 -17.55
C ARG A 247 19.60 -0.97 -18.67
N GLU A 248 19.47 -0.42 -19.87
CA GLU A 248 20.22 -0.89 -21.07
C GLU A 248 21.61 -0.26 -21.20
N THR A 249 21.91 0.79 -20.46
CA THR A 249 23.18 1.51 -20.52
C THR A 249 23.99 1.34 -19.23
N PRO A 250 25.33 1.32 -19.29
CA PRO A 250 26.15 1.30 -18.09
C PRO A 250 25.81 2.46 -17.14
N PRO A 251 25.89 2.25 -15.82
CA PRO A 251 25.69 3.32 -14.85
C PRO A 251 26.73 4.45 -15.05
N ASP A 252 26.27 5.70 -14.90
CA ASP A 252 27.18 6.84 -14.87
C ASP A 252 27.95 6.86 -13.53
N PRO A 253 29.29 6.75 -13.54
CA PRO A 253 30.08 6.76 -12.31
C PRO A 253 30.06 8.11 -11.59
N ASN A 254 29.62 9.19 -12.26
CA ASN A 254 29.59 10.54 -11.70
C ASN A 254 28.26 10.90 -11.02
N VAL A 255 27.25 10.04 -11.07
CA VAL A 255 25.99 10.28 -10.35
C VAL A 255 26.29 10.50 -8.86
N PRO A 256 25.79 11.57 -8.22
CA PRO A 256 26.00 11.79 -6.79
C PRO A 256 25.53 10.60 -5.96
N CYS A 257 26.32 10.25 -4.95
CA CYS A 257 25.95 9.20 -4.00
C CYS A 257 24.75 9.60 -3.15
N VAL A 258 23.79 8.69 -3.02
CA VAL A 258 22.68 8.82 -2.08
C VAL A 258 22.85 7.72 -1.02
N TYR A 259 22.91 8.15 0.24
CA TYR A 259 22.95 7.25 1.39
C TYR A 259 21.58 6.63 1.63
N SER A 260 21.54 5.34 1.91
CA SER A 260 20.34 4.63 2.35
C SER A 260 20.35 4.47 3.86
N GLU A 261 19.49 5.19 4.57
CA GLU A 261 19.31 5.01 6.02
C GLU A 261 18.84 3.59 6.36
N ARG A 262 17.99 3.03 5.51
CA ARG A 262 17.44 1.69 5.69
C ARG A 262 18.53 0.62 5.76
N PHE A 263 19.49 0.67 4.85
CA PHE A 263 20.54 -0.35 4.73
C PHE A 263 21.87 0.09 5.32
N SER A 264 21.94 1.32 5.83
CA SER A 264 23.19 1.93 6.29
C SER A 264 24.31 1.83 5.24
N LEU A 265 23.96 2.10 3.97
CA LEU A 265 24.87 1.96 2.84
C LEU A 265 25.02 3.29 2.09
N ASP A 266 26.26 3.68 1.88
CA ASP A 266 26.59 4.78 0.98
C ASP A 266 26.34 4.39 -0.48
N CYS A 267 25.94 5.38 -1.31
CA CYS A 267 25.77 5.22 -2.75
C CYS A 267 24.77 4.11 -3.16
N TYR A 268 23.75 3.85 -2.38
CA TYR A 268 22.78 2.78 -2.67
C TYR A 268 22.09 2.95 -4.02
N ASN A 269 21.85 4.19 -4.45
CA ASN A 269 21.37 4.51 -5.79
C ASN A 269 22.27 3.94 -6.90
N ARG A 270 23.60 4.01 -6.75
CA ARG A 270 24.56 3.43 -7.71
C ARG A 270 24.53 1.91 -7.71
N ILE A 271 24.29 1.30 -6.54
CA ILE A 271 24.09 -0.15 -6.40
C ILE A 271 22.83 -0.58 -7.17
N GLN A 272 21.74 0.18 -7.06
CA GLN A 272 20.50 -0.07 -7.80
C GLN A 272 20.71 0.05 -9.32
N ASP A 273 21.39 1.10 -9.78
CA ASP A 273 21.73 1.29 -11.19
C ASP A 273 22.60 0.16 -11.74
N GLN A 274 23.60 -0.28 -10.95
CA GLN A 274 24.46 -1.41 -11.32
C GLN A 274 23.68 -2.72 -11.39
N ALA A 275 22.76 -2.97 -10.46
CA ALA A 275 21.92 -4.15 -10.46
C ALA A 275 20.97 -4.17 -11.66
N ALA A 276 20.39 -3.01 -12.01
CA ALA A 276 19.52 -2.85 -13.18
C ALA A 276 20.27 -3.10 -14.50
N TYR A 277 21.51 -2.61 -14.63
CA TYR A 277 22.36 -2.88 -15.78
C TYR A 277 22.81 -4.36 -15.82
N GLN A 278 23.05 -4.97 -14.65
CA GLN A 278 23.39 -6.39 -14.59
C GLN A 278 22.19 -7.26 -15.03
N LEU A 279 20.96 -6.88 -14.72
CA LEU A 279 19.76 -7.56 -15.23
C LEU A 279 19.74 -7.52 -16.77
N TYR A 280 20.01 -6.36 -17.39
CA TYR A 280 20.10 -6.26 -18.85
C TYR A 280 21.17 -7.22 -19.43
N ARG A 281 22.33 -7.26 -18.83
CA ARG A 281 23.42 -8.15 -19.29
C ARG A 281 23.09 -9.62 -19.15
N ASP A 282 22.49 -9.99 -18.03
CA ASP A 282 22.04 -11.38 -17.78
C ASP A 282 20.96 -11.77 -18.78
N TRP A 283 19.94 -10.92 -18.93
CA TRP A 283 18.78 -11.12 -19.80
C TRP A 283 19.16 -11.31 -21.27
N THR A 284 20.08 -10.51 -21.76
CA THR A 284 20.56 -10.56 -23.14
C THR A 284 21.64 -11.64 -23.35
N GLY A 285 22.19 -12.19 -22.28
CA GLY A 285 23.19 -13.25 -22.32
C GLY A 285 22.63 -14.59 -22.83
N PRO A 286 23.51 -15.48 -23.35
CA PRO A 286 23.09 -16.75 -23.96
C PRO A 286 22.53 -17.74 -22.93
N GLY A 287 22.86 -17.59 -21.65
CA GLY A 287 22.45 -18.52 -20.59
C GLY A 287 21.12 -18.18 -19.92
N PHE A 288 20.50 -17.02 -20.21
CA PHE A 288 19.26 -16.63 -19.57
C PHE A 288 18.05 -17.19 -20.35
N PRO A 289 17.02 -17.70 -19.66
CA PRO A 289 15.82 -18.22 -20.31
C PRO A 289 15.12 -17.16 -21.18
N ARG A 290 14.63 -17.58 -22.35
CA ARG A 290 13.84 -16.71 -23.24
C ARG A 290 12.39 -16.76 -22.81
N VAL A 291 11.93 -15.73 -22.11
CA VAL A 291 10.56 -15.57 -21.59
C VAL A 291 10.04 -14.16 -21.88
N LEU A 292 8.74 -13.99 -21.90
CA LEU A 292 8.13 -12.67 -21.71
C LEU A 292 8.09 -12.42 -20.21
N ALA A 293 8.61 -11.30 -19.74
CA ALA A 293 8.34 -10.84 -18.39
C ALA A 293 7.44 -9.60 -18.44
N ILE A 294 6.41 -9.59 -17.61
CA ILE A 294 5.52 -8.43 -17.52
C ILE A 294 5.45 -7.91 -16.09
N GLU A 295 5.35 -6.61 -15.95
CA GLU A 295 5.01 -5.92 -14.73
C GLU A 295 3.67 -5.22 -14.94
N ILE A 296 2.66 -5.59 -14.14
CA ILE A 296 1.28 -5.14 -14.35
C ILE A 296 1.12 -3.74 -13.79
N ALA A 297 0.48 -2.85 -14.57
CA ALA A 297 0.02 -1.54 -14.14
C ALA A 297 -1.51 -1.58 -13.98
N HIS A 298 -1.97 -1.65 -12.73
CA HIS A 298 -3.38 -1.83 -12.37
C HIS A 298 -3.84 -0.85 -11.27
N PRO A 299 -3.63 0.48 -11.45
CA PRO A 299 -4.00 1.46 -10.47
C PRO A 299 -5.50 1.50 -10.25
N THR A 300 -5.91 1.70 -9.00
CA THR A 300 -7.31 1.86 -8.62
C THR A 300 -7.67 3.33 -8.38
N PRO A 301 -8.97 3.68 -8.35
CA PRO A 301 -9.39 5.00 -7.89
C PRO A 301 -9.07 5.31 -6.43
N TYR A 302 -8.70 4.30 -5.62
CA TYR A 302 -8.23 4.46 -4.25
C TYR A 302 -6.72 4.72 -4.12
N TYR A 303 -6.06 5.06 -5.25
CA TYR A 303 -4.68 5.54 -5.27
C TYR A 303 -3.59 4.48 -5.43
N ASP A 304 -3.84 3.23 -5.13
CA ASP A 304 -2.86 2.15 -5.23
C ASP A 304 -3.29 1.07 -6.22
N ASP A 305 -2.48 0.02 -6.33
CA ASP A 305 -2.78 -1.14 -7.11
C ASP A 305 -3.98 -1.94 -6.55
N SER A 306 -4.46 -2.88 -7.34
CA SER A 306 -5.68 -3.63 -7.02
C SER A 306 -5.44 -4.88 -6.19
N TYR A 307 -4.20 -5.18 -5.79
CA TYR A 307 -3.82 -6.49 -5.25
C TYR A 307 -4.11 -7.67 -6.18
N ALA A 308 -4.32 -7.41 -7.48
CA ALA A 308 -4.62 -8.37 -8.53
C ALA A 308 -5.81 -9.31 -8.23
N VAL A 309 -6.76 -8.88 -7.39
CA VAL A 309 -7.93 -9.66 -6.98
C VAL A 309 -9.24 -8.90 -7.25
N ASN A 310 -10.35 -9.64 -7.26
CA ASN A 310 -11.67 -9.02 -7.25
C ASN A 310 -11.97 -8.45 -5.86
N SER A 311 -12.47 -7.23 -5.81
CA SER A 311 -12.77 -6.50 -4.57
C SER A 311 -14.15 -5.85 -4.63
N ALA A 312 -14.84 -5.81 -3.49
CA ALA A 312 -16.13 -5.15 -3.40
C ALA A 312 -16.02 -3.63 -3.66
N ASN A 313 -14.91 -3.00 -3.26
CA ASN A 313 -14.71 -1.56 -3.44
C ASN A 313 -14.00 -1.20 -4.75
N ASN A 314 -13.02 -2.00 -5.19
CA ASN A 314 -12.22 -1.73 -6.39
C ASN A 314 -12.82 -2.34 -7.66
N GLY A 315 -13.66 -3.38 -7.53
CA GLY A 315 -14.24 -4.09 -8.67
C GLY A 315 -13.44 -5.33 -9.09
N PRO A 316 -13.75 -5.91 -10.27
CA PRO A 316 -13.24 -7.22 -10.69
C PRO A 316 -11.85 -7.15 -11.33
N TYR A 317 -10.84 -6.58 -10.62
CA TYR A 317 -9.48 -6.45 -11.15
C TYR A 317 -8.81 -7.80 -11.43
N GLY A 318 -8.98 -8.78 -10.54
CA GLY A 318 -8.44 -10.12 -10.78
C GLY A 318 -8.94 -10.71 -12.09
N ASP A 319 -10.25 -10.71 -12.30
CA ASP A 319 -10.85 -11.20 -13.56
C ASP A 319 -10.43 -10.35 -14.77
N ALA A 320 -10.32 -9.04 -14.63
CA ALA A 320 -9.90 -8.17 -15.72
C ALA A 320 -8.44 -8.41 -16.13
N ILE A 321 -7.55 -8.62 -15.18
CA ILE A 321 -6.16 -8.99 -15.44
C ILE A 321 -6.10 -10.35 -16.15
N MET A 322 -6.81 -11.34 -15.62
CA MET A 322 -6.74 -12.72 -16.11
C MET A 322 -7.44 -12.94 -17.45
N ARG A 323 -8.54 -12.22 -17.73
CA ARG A 323 -9.39 -12.46 -18.89
C ARG A 323 -9.25 -11.43 -20.00
N GLU A 324 -8.74 -10.23 -19.68
CA GLU A 324 -8.59 -9.14 -20.66
C GLU A 324 -7.10 -8.83 -20.91
N LEU A 325 -6.30 -8.52 -19.86
CA LEU A 325 -4.93 -8.05 -20.02
C LEU A 325 -3.96 -9.16 -20.44
N ILE A 326 -3.87 -10.26 -19.67
CA ILE A 326 -2.92 -11.35 -19.95
C ILE A 326 -3.14 -11.97 -21.34
N PRO A 327 -4.39 -12.32 -21.76
CA PRO A 327 -4.63 -12.83 -23.10
C PRO A 327 -4.23 -11.84 -24.21
N HIS A 328 -4.49 -10.54 -24.01
CA HIS A 328 -4.08 -9.51 -24.96
C HIS A 328 -2.55 -9.46 -25.13
N ILE A 329 -1.81 -9.51 -24.01
CA ILE A 329 -0.33 -9.51 -24.03
C ILE A 329 0.20 -10.76 -24.73
N GLU A 330 -0.30 -11.94 -24.38
CA GLU A 330 0.15 -13.21 -24.99
C GLU A 330 -0.14 -13.27 -26.48
N GLN A 331 -1.29 -12.74 -26.91
CA GLN A 331 -1.60 -12.65 -28.33
C GLN A 331 -0.65 -11.69 -29.05
N ARG A 332 -0.41 -10.51 -28.47
CA ARG A 332 0.44 -9.48 -29.08
C ARG A 332 1.92 -9.87 -29.13
N PHE A 333 2.43 -10.51 -28.09
CA PHE A 333 3.85 -10.82 -27.92
C PHE A 333 4.17 -12.32 -27.99
N ARG A 334 3.29 -13.12 -28.59
CA ARG A 334 3.54 -14.53 -28.84
C ARG A 334 3.77 -15.36 -27.58
N GLY A 335 2.98 -15.11 -26.53
CA GLY A 335 2.94 -15.99 -25.36
C GLY A 335 2.41 -17.37 -25.72
N ILE A 336 2.78 -18.41 -24.97
CA ILE A 336 2.26 -19.78 -25.12
C ILE A 336 0.75 -19.83 -24.88
N GLY A 337 0.23 -19.01 -23.95
CA GLY A 337 -1.19 -18.90 -23.70
C GLY A 337 -1.81 -20.05 -22.92
N GLN A 338 -1.00 -20.80 -22.17
CA GLN A 338 -1.45 -21.96 -21.38
C GLN A 338 -0.86 -21.91 -19.96
N GLY A 339 -1.65 -22.34 -18.98
CA GLY A 339 -1.32 -22.23 -17.57
C GLY A 339 0.01 -22.87 -17.19
N TYR A 340 0.43 -23.99 -17.84
CA TYR A 340 1.71 -24.63 -17.55
C TYR A 340 2.93 -23.73 -17.84
N ALA A 341 2.77 -22.72 -18.67
CA ALA A 341 3.82 -21.79 -19.10
C ALA A 341 3.65 -20.39 -18.51
N ARG A 342 2.76 -20.19 -17.53
CA ARG A 342 2.59 -18.93 -16.81
C ARG A 342 3.06 -19.07 -15.37
N PHE A 343 3.78 -18.07 -14.90
CA PHE A 343 4.34 -17.99 -13.55
C PHE A 343 4.07 -16.62 -12.95
N THR A 344 3.86 -16.61 -11.63
CA THR A 344 3.62 -15.39 -10.87
C THR A 344 4.67 -15.25 -9.79
N TYR A 345 5.17 -14.03 -9.56
CA TYR A 345 6.18 -13.75 -8.55
C TYR A 345 6.19 -12.29 -8.15
N GLY A 346 6.69 -12.01 -6.96
CA GLY A 346 6.79 -10.65 -6.44
C GLY A 346 7.24 -10.62 -4.99
N GLY A 347 7.35 -9.42 -4.45
CA GLY A 347 7.71 -9.20 -3.05
C GLY A 347 6.78 -8.20 -2.37
N SER A 348 6.60 -8.31 -1.05
CA SER A 348 5.70 -7.48 -0.27
C SER A 348 4.26 -7.62 -0.77
N THR A 349 3.60 -6.54 -1.14
CA THR A 349 2.31 -6.57 -1.86
C THR A 349 2.34 -7.56 -3.01
N GLY A 350 3.35 -7.49 -3.88
CA GLY A 350 3.49 -8.42 -5.00
C GLY A 350 3.71 -9.88 -4.60
N GLY A 351 4.23 -10.14 -3.42
CA GLY A 351 4.31 -11.48 -2.84
C GLY A 351 2.92 -12.01 -2.45
N TRP A 352 2.10 -11.18 -1.82
CA TRP A 352 0.72 -11.52 -1.52
C TRP A 352 -0.10 -11.74 -2.80
N GLU A 353 0.05 -10.84 -3.78
CA GLU A 353 -0.61 -10.96 -5.09
C GLU A 353 -0.23 -12.25 -5.81
N ALA A 354 1.06 -12.58 -5.86
CA ALA A 354 1.53 -13.81 -6.48
C ALA A 354 0.89 -15.05 -5.84
N MET A 355 0.76 -15.09 -4.51
CA MET A 355 0.10 -16.16 -3.80
C MET A 355 -1.41 -16.19 -4.08
N ALA A 356 -2.07 -15.03 -3.99
CA ALA A 356 -3.52 -14.91 -4.21
C ALA A 356 -3.91 -15.31 -5.63
N VAL A 357 -3.18 -14.83 -6.64
CA VAL A 357 -3.41 -15.17 -8.05
C VAL A 357 -3.23 -16.66 -8.29
N GLN A 358 -2.17 -17.29 -7.75
CA GLN A 358 -1.98 -18.74 -7.85
C GLN A 358 -3.12 -19.53 -7.16
N MET A 359 -3.67 -19.01 -6.07
CA MET A 359 -4.75 -19.68 -5.33
C MET A 359 -6.12 -19.49 -5.97
N PHE A 360 -6.43 -18.29 -6.45
CA PHE A 360 -7.75 -17.99 -7.03
C PHE A 360 -7.87 -18.42 -8.50
N TYR A 361 -6.74 -18.51 -9.22
CA TYR A 361 -6.65 -18.99 -10.61
C TYR A 361 -5.66 -20.17 -10.74
N PRO A 362 -5.87 -21.28 -9.99
CA PRO A 362 -4.86 -22.32 -9.81
C PRO A 362 -4.55 -23.13 -11.07
N ASP A 363 -5.44 -23.12 -12.06
CA ASP A 363 -5.25 -23.78 -13.35
C ASP A 363 -4.55 -22.87 -14.38
N ASP A 364 -4.52 -21.56 -14.12
CA ASP A 364 -3.94 -20.55 -15.02
C ASP A 364 -2.44 -20.32 -14.79
N PHE A 365 -1.88 -20.82 -13.66
CA PHE A 365 -0.46 -20.69 -13.32
C PHE A 365 0.16 -22.00 -12.87
N ASN A 366 1.45 -22.14 -13.18
CA ASN A 366 2.26 -23.32 -12.86
C ASN A 366 3.19 -23.12 -11.66
N GLY A 367 3.12 -22.00 -10.97
CA GLY A 367 3.90 -21.73 -9.76
C GLY A 367 3.95 -20.27 -9.38
N ALA A 368 4.06 -20.02 -8.07
CA ALA A 368 4.21 -18.72 -7.45
C ALA A 368 5.49 -18.66 -6.63
N TRP A 369 6.32 -17.63 -6.87
CA TRP A 369 7.51 -17.31 -6.07
C TRP A 369 7.21 -16.06 -5.24
N ILE A 370 7.00 -16.28 -3.96
CA ILE A 370 6.32 -15.39 -3.02
C ILE A 370 7.37 -14.88 -2.04
N ALA A 371 7.90 -13.69 -2.26
CA ALA A 371 8.90 -13.13 -1.36
C ALA A 371 8.26 -12.14 -0.37
N CYS A 372 8.65 -12.23 0.91
CA CYS A 372 8.23 -11.32 1.98
C CYS A 372 6.76 -10.86 1.86
N PRO A 373 5.78 -11.76 1.66
CA PRO A 373 4.42 -11.37 1.33
C PRO A 373 3.81 -10.50 2.42
N ASP A 374 2.94 -9.57 2.05
CA ASP A 374 2.02 -8.92 2.98
C ASP A 374 1.25 -9.99 3.79
N PRO A 375 0.57 -9.64 4.90
CA PRO A 375 0.03 -10.66 5.79
C PRO A 375 -0.85 -11.68 5.07
N ILE A 376 -0.37 -12.92 4.96
CA ILE A 376 -1.07 -14.06 4.35
C ILE A 376 -1.86 -14.90 5.35
N ASP A 377 -1.81 -14.53 6.64
CA ASP A 377 -2.61 -15.08 7.74
C ASP A 377 -3.00 -13.95 8.68
N PHE A 378 -4.27 -13.63 8.76
CA PHE A 378 -4.73 -12.47 9.53
C PHE A 378 -4.83 -12.71 11.04
N ARG A 379 -4.43 -13.89 11.54
CA ARG A 379 -4.06 -14.08 12.95
C ARG A 379 -2.73 -13.39 13.29
N ALA A 380 -1.97 -13.06 12.27
CA ALA A 380 -0.76 -12.25 12.35
C ALA A 380 -0.77 -11.17 11.26
N TYR A 381 -1.80 -10.29 11.30
CA TYR A 381 -1.90 -9.13 10.44
C TYR A 381 -0.87 -8.09 10.91
N THR A 382 0.36 -8.26 10.41
CA THR A 382 1.61 -7.78 11.00
C THR A 382 1.82 -8.31 12.44
N VAL A 383 1.34 -7.58 13.45
CA VAL A 383 1.41 -7.94 14.88
C VAL A 383 0.03 -8.00 15.56
N VAL A 384 -1.05 -7.95 14.79
CA VAL A 384 -2.43 -7.97 15.28
C VAL A 384 -3.11 -9.27 14.90
N ASN A 385 -3.71 -9.97 15.87
CA ASN A 385 -4.66 -11.03 15.58
C ASN A 385 -6.04 -10.40 15.36
N LEU A 386 -6.46 -10.24 14.10
CA LEU A 386 -7.74 -9.59 13.78
C LEU A 386 -8.96 -10.31 14.36
N TYR A 387 -8.82 -11.59 14.76
CA TYR A 387 -9.91 -12.41 15.26
C TYR A 387 -10.05 -12.43 16.78
N GLU A 388 -8.96 -12.09 17.49
CA GLU A 388 -8.90 -12.20 18.95
C GLU A 388 -8.60 -10.85 19.63
N ASP A 389 -7.72 -10.01 19.03
CA ASP A 389 -7.33 -8.74 19.62
C ASP A 389 -8.47 -7.71 19.52
N GLY A 390 -8.78 -7.04 20.64
CA GLY A 390 -9.79 -5.98 20.70
C GLY A 390 -9.28 -4.62 20.17
N ASN A 391 -7.95 -4.45 20.15
CA ASN A 391 -7.31 -3.19 19.77
C ASN A 391 -6.07 -3.41 18.92
N ALA A 392 -5.98 -2.68 17.79
CA ALA A 392 -4.86 -2.77 16.87
C ALA A 392 -3.60 -2.01 17.34
N TYR A 393 -3.74 -1.03 18.22
CA TYR A 393 -2.63 -0.14 18.61
C TYR A 393 -1.93 -0.57 19.87
N TYR A 394 -2.63 -1.30 20.76
CA TYR A 394 -2.13 -1.67 22.07
C TYR A 394 -2.36 -3.14 22.36
N TYR A 395 -1.38 -3.74 23.05
CA TYR A 395 -1.57 -5.05 23.64
C TYR A 395 -2.54 -4.97 24.81
N ASP A 396 -3.41 -5.99 24.95
CA ASP A 396 -4.23 -6.14 26.14
C ASP A 396 -3.34 -6.50 27.32
N SER A 397 -3.30 -5.63 28.32
CA SER A 397 -2.44 -5.76 29.48
C SER A 397 -3.04 -5.04 30.69
N HIS A 398 -3.16 -5.74 31.81
CA HIS A 398 -3.66 -5.18 33.08
C HIS A 398 -2.71 -4.18 33.73
N TRP A 399 -1.42 -4.21 33.36
CA TRP A 399 -0.37 -3.45 34.05
C TRP A 399 0.05 -2.20 33.31
N ARG A 400 0.01 -2.24 32.00
CA ARG A 400 0.58 -1.19 31.16
C ARG A 400 -0.04 -1.20 29.78
N ARG A 401 -0.46 -0.05 29.30
CA ARG A 401 -0.81 0.14 27.92
C ARG A 401 0.45 0.12 27.07
N THR A 402 0.73 -1.02 26.43
CA THR A 402 1.94 -1.24 25.64
C THR A 402 1.61 -1.06 24.16
N PRO A 403 2.20 -0.08 23.46
CA PRO A 403 1.93 0.12 22.02
C PRO A 403 2.46 -1.06 21.20
N ARG A 404 1.70 -1.41 20.15
CA ARG A 404 2.12 -2.40 19.17
C ARG A 404 3.10 -1.77 18.19
N PRO A 405 4.24 -2.44 17.87
CA PRO A 405 5.19 -1.94 16.89
C PRO A 405 4.59 -2.01 15.48
N GLY A 406 4.91 -1.03 14.63
CA GLY A 406 4.54 -1.01 13.22
C GLY A 406 5.72 -1.30 12.31
N PHE A 407 6.89 -0.71 12.63
CA PHE A 407 8.12 -0.88 11.87
C PHE A 407 9.33 -1.07 12.79
N ARG A 408 10.19 -2.02 12.45
CA ARG A 408 11.49 -2.25 13.12
C ARG A 408 12.64 -2.23 12.11
N ASN A 409 13.84 -1.89 12.56
CA ASN A 409 15.05 -2.08 11.77
C ASN A 409 15.61 -3.51 11.93
N TRP A 410 16.68 -3.84 11.22
CA TRP A 410 17.34 -5.15 11.25
C TRP A 410 17.90 -5.56 12.62
N LEU A 411 18.09 -4.59 13.53
CA LEU A 411 18.47 -4.85 14.93
C LEU A 411 17.26 -5.16 15.85
N GLY A 412 16.03 -5.11 15.31
CA GLY A 412 14.78 -5.29 16.05
C GLY A 412 14.32 -4.04 16.81
N GLN A 413 14.96 -2.89 16.60
CA GLN A 413 14.55 -1.63 17.24
C GLN A 413 13.30 -1.08 16.57
N VAL A 414 12.25 -0.86 17.35
CA VAL A 414 11.00 -0.25 16.89
C VAL A 414 11.25 1.21 16.51
N ARG A 415 10.85 1.58 15.30
CA ARG A 415 10.98 2.92 14.72
C ARG A 415 9.67 3.67 14.66
N SER A 416 8.57 2.93 14.47
CA SER A 416 7.22 3.48 14.53
C SER A 416 6.25 2.44 15.11
N THR A 417 5.14 2.92 15.66
CA THR A 417 4.03 2.12 16.17
C THR A 417 2.89 2.06 15.15
N LEU A 418 1.98 1.10 15.30
CA LEU A 418 0.77 1.03 14.46
C LEU A 418 -0.11 2.29 14.61
N GLU A 419 -0.22 2.84 15.81
CA GLU A 419 -0.95 4.09 16.05
C GLU A 419 -0.36 5.24 15.24
N GLU A 420 0.96 5.43 15.25
CA GLU A 420 1.64 6.50 14.51
C GLU A 420 1.41 6.38 13.00
N MET A 421 1.55 5.18 12.43
CA MET A 421 1.31 4.92 11.02
C MET A 421 -0.15 5.26 10.63
N ASN A 422 -1.12 4.76 11.39
CA ASN A 422 -2.54 4.99 11.11
C ASN A 422 -2.97 6.46 11.32
N ARG A 423 -2.35 7.16 12.28
CA ARG A 423 -2.59 8.60 12.48
C ARG A 423 -2.08 9.42 11.29
N ARG A 424 -0.93 9.07 10.74
CA ARG A 424 -0.43 9.70 9.51
C ARG A 424 -1.45 9.51 8.37
N GLU A 425 -1.93 8.30 8.16
CA GLU A 425 -2.93 8.02 7.14
C GLU A 425 -4.25 8.78 7.35
N ALA A 426 -4.71 8.91 8.60
CA ALA A 426 -5.92 9.69 8.90
C ALA A 426 -5.77 11.18 8.55
N VAL A 427 -4.54 11.71 8.59
CA VAL A 427 -4.26 13.07 8.10
C VAL A 427 -4.22 13.13 6.57
N LEU A 428 -3.63 12.11 5.92
CA LEU A 428 -3.52 12.03 4.46
C LEU A 428 -4.86 11.79 3.76
N GLY A 429 -5.78 11.06 4.39
CA GLY A 429 -7.10 10.80 3.81
C GLY A 429 -8.13 10.33 4.83
N SER A 430 -9.37 10.70 4.66
CA SER A 430 -10.52 10.12 5.36
C SER A 430 -11.16 9.01 4.52
N ARG A 431 -11.94 8.13 5.13
CA ARG A 431 -12.74 7.09 4.44
C ARG A 431 -11.90 6.14 3.56
N GLY A 432 -10.69 5.79 3.99
CA GLY A 432 -9.82 4.89 3.23
C GLY A 432 -9.18 5.50 1.99
N ARG A 433 -8.94 6.84 1.96
CA ARG A 433 -8.45 7.58 0.79
C ARG A 433 -7.04 8.16 0.97
N SER A 434 -6.28 7.71 1.95
CA SER A 434 -4.93 8.23 2.21
C SER A 434 -3.94 7.90 1.09
N GLY A 435 -4.11 6.78 0.42
CA GLY A 435 -3.14 6.22 -0.51
C GLY A 435 -1.97 5.49 0.18
N ASP A 436 -2.01 5.33 1.50
CA ASP A 436 -1.04 4.56 2.27
C ASP A 436 -1.55 3.14 2.57
N GLN A 437 -0.67 2.27 3.02
CA GLN A 437 -0.82 0.82 3.07
C GLN A 437 -2.06 0.31 3.81
N TRP A 438 -2.40 0.89 4.98
CA TRP A 438 -3.55 0.43 5.77
C TRP A 438 -4.88 0.75 5.10
N ASP A 439 -4.99 1.91 4.45
CA ASP A 439 -6.17 2.28 3.68
C ASP A 439 -6.28 1.48 2.38
N ILE A 440 -5.14 1.15 1.75
CA ILE A 440 -5.12 0.30 0.55
C ILE A 440 -5.63 -1.10 0.88
N TRP A 441 -5.10 -1.74 1.92
CA TRP A 441 -5.62 -3.03 2.38
C TRP A 441 -7.10 -2.97 2.68
N GLN A 442 -7.54 -1.90 3.35
CA GLN A 442 -8.95 -1.69 3.65
C GLN A 442 -9.80 -1.54 2.38
N ALA A 443 -9.32 -0.79 1.37
CA ALA A 443 -10.01 -0.64 0.09
C ALA A 443 -10.12 -1.97 -0.67
N VAL A 444 -9.11 -2.84 -0.59
CA VAL A 444 -9.13 -4.16 -1.24
C VAL A 444 -10.00 -5.13 -0.47
N TYR A 445 -9.81 -5.26 0.85
CA TYR A 445 -10.34 -6.38 1.61
C TYR A 445 -11.70 -6.12 2.26
N SER A 446 -12.12 -4.86 2.47
CA SER A 446 -13.34 -4.55 3.22
C SER A 446 -14.62 -4.68 2.40
N PRO A 447 -15.74 -4.98 3.07
CA PRO A 447 -17.04 -4.79 2.47
C PRO A 447 -17.33 -3.31 2.24
N VAL A 448 -18.24 -3.01 1.34
CA VAL A 448 -18.71 -1.64 1.08
C VAL A 448 -19.52 -1.13 2.26
N GLY A 449 -19.22 0.06 2.73
CA GLY A 449 -20.01 0.77 3.73
C GLY A 449 -21.28 1.41 3.15
N PRO A 450 -22.21 1.83 4.00
CA PRO A 450 -23.46 2.45 3.56
C PRO A 450 -23.28 3.78 2.81
N ASP A 451 -22.12 4.42 2.98
CA ASP A 451 -21.72 5.63 2.28
C ASP A 451 -20.93 5.37 0.98
N GLY A 452 -20.78 4.09 0.60
CA GLY A 452 -20.07 3.65 -0.62
C GLY A 452 -18.55 3.50 -0.45
N TYR A 453 -17.99 3.87 0.71
CA TYR A 453 -16.57 3.72 1.00
C TYR A 453 -16.28 2.39 1.73
N PRO A 454 -15.03 1.93 1.79
CA PRO A 454 -14.69 0.72 2.52
C PRO A 454 -15.02 0.84 4.00
N LYS A 455 -15.63 -0.19 4.58
CA LYS A 455 -15.77 -0.24 6.04
C LYS A 455 -14.38 -0.36 6.69
N PRO A 456 -14.08 0.45 7.74
CA PRO A 456 -12.79 0.36 8.41
C PRO A 456 -12.65 -0.96 9.17
N ILE A 457 -11.47 -1.58 9.07
CA ILE A 457 -11.12 -2.78 9.86
C ILE A 457 -10.96 -2.46 11.34
N TRP A 458 -10.57 -1.24 11.64
CA TRP A 458 -10.56 -0.66 12.98
C TRP A 458 -10.79 0.86 12.93
N ASP A 459 -11.27 1.41 14.01
CA ASP A 459 -11.36 2.85 14.16
C ASP A 459 -9.94 3.46 14.22
N LYS A 460 -9.60 4.33 13.26
CA LYS A 460 -8.25 4.92 13.15
C LYS A 460 -7.85 5.84 14.31
N MET A 461 -8.81 6.31 15.10
CA MET A 461 -8.52 7.17 16.25
C MET A 461 -8.30 6.36 17.54
N THR A 462 -8.99 5.23 17.69
CA THR A 462 -8.97 4.42 18.92
C THR A 462 -8.24 3.09 18.76
N GLY A 463 -8.14 2.56 17.54
CA GLY A 463 -7.60 1.23 17.23
C GLY A 463 -8.57 0.09 17.54
N GLU A 464 -9.82 0.36 17.89
CA GLU A 464 -10.83 -0.66 18.15
C GLU A 464 -11.16 -1.46 16.88
N VAL A 465 -11.02 -2.79 16.95
CA VAL A 465 -11.18 -3.70 15.80
C VAL A 465 -12.66 -4.00 15.55
N ASP A 466 -13.12 -3.82 14.30
CA ASP A 466 -14.46 -4.24 13.86
C ASP A 466 -14.45 -5.74 13.54
N ARG A 467 -15.13 -6.52 14.37
CA ARG A 467 -15.19 -7.98 14.26
C ARG A 467 -15.95 -8.48 13.03
N ASP A 468 -16.97 -7.76 12.61
CA ASP A 468 -17.77 -8.15 11.43
C ASP A 468 -16.94 -7.94 10.16
N VAL A 469 -16.17 -6.84 10.09
CA VAL A 469 -15.24 -6.59 9.01
C VAL A 469 -14.10 -7.62 9.03
N ALA A 470 -13.55 -7.93 10.20
CA ALA A 470 -12.50 -8.94 10.34
C ALA A 470 -12.97 -10.33 9.86
N GLN A 471 -14.22 -10.71 10.15
CA GLN A 471 -14.80 -11.96 9.67
C GLN A 471 -14.98 -11.97 8.13
N TYR A 472 -15.40 -10.84 7.55
CA TYR A 472 -15.48 -10.71 6.09
C TYR A 472 -14.09 -10.87 5.45
N TRP A 473 -13.06 -10.21 5.99
CA TRP A 473 -11.69 -10.35 5.50
C TRP A 473 -11.20 -11.81 5.59
N ARG A 474 -11.49 -12.48 6.71
CA ARG A 474 -11.12 -13.89 6.91
C ARG A 474 -11.62 -14.79 5.79
N GLU A 475 -12.90 -14.64 5.43
CA GLU A 475 -13.55 -15.53 4.47
C GLU A 475 -13.13 -15.28 3.03
N HIS A 476 -12.71 -14.04 2.70
CA HIS A 476 -12.47 -13.60 1.33
C HIS A 476 -10.99 -13.39 1.01
N TYR A 477 -10.16 -13.00 1.97
CA TYR A 477 -8.79 -12.53 1.70
C TYR A 477 -7.71 -13.09 2.64
N ASP A 478 -8.05 -13.75 3.76
CA ASP A 478 -7.06 -14.49 4.55
C ASP A 478 -6.65 -15.75 3.80
N LEU A 479 -5.51 -15.67 3.09
CA LEU A 479 -5.04 -16.75 2.22
C LEU A 479 -4.78 -18.05 2.99
N SER A 480 -4.30 -17.95 4.22
CA SER A 480 -4.09 -19.10 5.11
C SER A 480 -5.40 -19.78 5.49
N TYR A 481 -6.41 -18.98 5.85
CA TYR A 481 -7.74 -19.52 6.17
C TYR A 481 -8.36 -20.21 4.95
N ILE A 482 -8.29 -19.56 3.77
CA ILE A 482 -8.82 -20.13 2.52
C ILE A 482 -8.10 -21.43 2.17
N LEU A 483 -6.77 -21.50 2.31
CA LEU A 483 -6.01 -22.74 2.11
C LEU A 483 -6.48 -23.85 3.04
N ARG A 484 -6.65 -23.55 4.35
CA ARG A 484 -7.11 -24.53 5.35
C ARG A 484 -8.51 -25.02 5.05
N ARG A 485 -9.42 -24.11 4.71
CA ARG A 485 -10.82 -24.40 4.40
C ARG A 485 -10.95 -25.27 3.15
N ASP A 486 -10.21 -24.92 2.11
CA ASP A 486 -10.41 -25.44 0.75
C ASP A 486 -9.32 -26.40 0.30
N TRP A 487 -8.41 -26.86 1.18
CA TRP A 487 -7.26 -27.69 0.82
C TRP A 487 -7.62 -28.95 0.03
N LYS A 488 -8.77 -29.55 0.33
CA LYS A 488 -9.24 -30.74 -0.39
C LYS A 488 -9.38 -30.51 -1.90
N THR A 489 -9.74 -29.30 -2.31
CA THR A 489 -9.95 -28.92 -3.71
C THR A 489 -8.76 -28.15 -4.30
N LEU A 490 -8.14 -27.28 -3.51
CA LEU A 490 -7.00 -26.46 -3.93
C LEU A 490 -5.69 -27.25 -3.87
N GLY A 491 -5.48 -28.08 -2.85
CA GLY A 491 -4.22 -28.78 -2.65
C GLY A 491 -3.74 -29.58 -3.86
N PRO A 492 -4.58 -30.39 -4.56
CA PRO A 492 -4.18 -31.07 -5.79
C PRO A 492 -3.70 -30.14 -6.91
N LYS A 493 -4.23 -28.91 -6.98
CA LYS A 493 -3.88 -27.91 -8.00
C LYS A 493 -2.66 -27.07 -7.62
N LEU A 494 -2.36 -26.97 -6.32
CA LEU A 494 -1.27 -26.17 -5.75
C LEU A 494 -0.02 -26.99 -5.40
N LYS A 495 -0.09 -28.31 -5.49
CA LYS A 495 1.05 -29.17 -5.16
C LYS A 495 2.31 -28.78 -5.94
N GLY A 496 3.39 -28.46 -5.22
CA GLY A 496 4.68 -28.06 -5.80
C GLY A 496 4.69 -26.67 -6.44
N LYS A 497 3.68 -25.82 -6.19
CA LYS A 497 3.55 -24.52 -6.83
C LYS A 497 3.76 -23.32 -5.89
N LEU A 498 3.80 -23.53 -4.58
CA LEU A 498 3.97 -22.45 -3.59
C LEU A 498 5.42 -22.42 -3.09
N HIS A 499 6.14 -21.33 -3.37
CA HIS A 499 7.51 -21.10 -2.96
C HIS A 499 7.58 -19.78 -2.20
N ILE A 500 7.74 -19.84 -0.87
CA ILE A 500 7.61 -18.68 0.03
C ILE A 500 8.98 -18.38 0.65
N TYR A 501 9.35 -17.09 0.65
CA TYR A 501 10.61 -16.58 1.18
C TYR A 501 10.36 -15.39 2.07
N VAL A 502 10.97 -15.34 3.25
CA VAL A 502 10.85 -14.17 4.13
C VAL A 502 12.08 -14.02 5.01
N GLY A 503 12.50 -12.79 5.25
CA GLY A 503 13.49 -12.50 6.28
C GLY A 503 12.90 -12.69 7.68
N ASP A 504 13.60 -13.35 8.59
CA ASP A 504 13.12 -13.54 9.96
C ASP A 504 13.14 -12.23 10.79
N MET A 505 13.83 -11.19 10.27
CA MET A 505 13.82 -9.84 10.79
C MET A 505 13.04 -8.87 9.87
N ASP A 506 12.01 -9.37 9.18
CA ASP A 506 11.16 -8.51 8.34
C ASP A 506 10.74 -7.24 9.07
N ASN A 507 10.91 -6.08 8.43
CA ASN A 507 10.72 -4.77 9.05
C ASN A 507 9.26 -4.54 9.50
N TYR A 508 8.29 -5.13 8.81
CA TYR A 508 6.86 -5.01 9.07
C TYR A 508 6.27 -6.23 9.79
N TYR A 509 7.13 -7.13 10.30
CA TYR A 509 6.73 -8.36 11.00
C TYR A 509 5.97 -9.37 10.13
N LEU A 510 6.14 -9.33 8.81
CA LEU A 510 5.41 -10.19 7.86
C LEU A 510 5.81 -11.67 7.99
N ASN A 511 7.00 -11.95 8.52
CA ASN A 511 7.45 -13.29 8.88
C ASN A 511 6.47 -14.01 9.84
N ASN A 512 5.74 -13.27 10.68
CA ASN A 512 4.79 -13.87 11.62
C ASN A 512 3.67 -14.65 10.92
N ALA A 513 3.10 -14.09 9.86
CA ALA A 513 2.07 -14.76 9.05
C ALA A 513 2.63 -15.98 8.31
N VAL A 514 3.87 -15.90 7.82
CA VAL A 514 4.53 -17.00 7.10
C VAL A 514 4.75 -18.20 8.02
N TYR A 515 5.13 -18.01 9.29
CA TYR A 515 5.27 -19.10 10.26
C TYR A 515 3.96 -19.90 10.42
N LEU A 516 2.83 -19.20 10.51
CA LEU A 516 1.50 -19.83 10.66
C LEU A 516 1.07 -20.59 9.41
N VAL A 517 1.41 -20.07 8.22
CA VAL A 517 1.13 -20.74 6.94
C VAL A 517 2.02 -21.96 6.77
N GLU A 518 3.31 -21.86 7.10
CA GLU A 518 4.25 -22.99 7.02
C GLU A 518 3.82 -24.15 7.92
N GLU A 519 3.39 -23.87 9.17
CA GLU A 519 2.86 -24.88 10.08
C GLU A 519 1.73 -25.68 9.43
N PHE A 520 0.79 -25.00 8.77
CA PHE A 520 -0.28 -25.66 8.05
C PHE A 520 0.24 -26.47 6.86
N LEU A 521 1.05 -25.86 5.99
CA LEU A 521 1.55 -26.50 4.76
C LEU A 521 2.33 -27.78 5.09
N LYS A 522 3.23 -27.75 6.07
CA LYS A 522 3.95 -28.94 6.57
C LYS A 522 3.04 -30.01 7.15
N GLY A 523 1.88 -29.62 7.65
CA GLY A 523 0.84 -30.53 8.17
C GLY A 523 0.00 -31.24 7.12
N THR A 524 0.00 -30.78 5.86
CA THR A 524 -0.83 -31.33 4.78
C THR A 524 -0.43 -32.77 4.42
N ARG A 525 -1.43 -33.63 4.02
CA ARG A 525 -1.18 -35.05 3.72
C ARG A 525 -1.83 -35.53 2.42
N SER A 526 -2.93 -34.94 2.01
CA SER A 526 -3.71 -35.44 0.88
C SER A 526 -4.17 -34.30 -0.03
N PRO A 527 -3.25 -33.77 -0.86
CA PRO A 527 -1.83 -34.11 -0.99
C PRO A 527 -0.96 -33.40 0.06
N TYR A 528 0.30 -33.83 0.21
CA TYR A 528 1.33 -32.98 0.79
C TYR A 528 1.60 -31.80 -0.18
N TYR A 529 1.85 -30.60 0.35
CA TYR A 529 1.95 -29.39 -0.47
C TYR A 529 3.15 -29.38 -1.45
N ASP A 530 4.24 -30.09 -1.10
CA ASP A 530 5.43 -30.34 -1.95
C ASP A 530 6.05 -29.04 -2.53
N GLY A 531 5.89 -27.93 -1.81
CA GLY A 531 6.44 -26.62 -2.14
C GLY A 531 7.64 -26.28 -1.25
N GLU A 532 7.92 -25.00 -1.10
CA GLU A 532 9.09 -24.49 -0.37
C GLU A 532 8.70 -23.33 0.54
N VAL A 533 9.22 -23.31 1.77
CA VAL A 533 9.23 -22.13 2.65
C VAL A 533 10.65 -21.98 3.17
N ASP A 534 11.24 -20.80 3.00
CA ASP A 534 12.64 -20.53 3.34
C ASP A 534 12.78 -19.18 4.05
N TYR A 535 13.73 -19.11 5.00
CA TYR A 535 13.93 -17.96 5.88
C TYR A 535 15.35 -17.41 5.75
N GLY A 536 15.45 -16.09 5.59
CA GLY A 536 16.73 -15.39 5.65
C GLY A 536 17.11 -15.04 7.08
N ASP A 537 18.24 -15.59 7.56
CA ASP A 537 18.77 -15.28 8.88
C ASP A 537 19.05 -13.78 9.01
N ARG A 538 18.35 -13.10 9.94
CA ARG A 538 18.38 -11.66 10.19
C ARG A 538 18.15 -10.80 8.94
N ALA A 539 17.57 -11.39 7.90
CA ALA A 539 17.25 -10.66 6.69
C ALA A 539 15.99 -9.80 6.90
N GLU A 540 16.01 -8.64 6.28
CA GLU A 540 14.95 -7.65 6.34
C GLU A 540 13.88 -7.88 5.27
N HIS A 541 12.92 -6.97 5.23
CA HIS A 541 11.84 -6.97 4.24
C HIS A 541 12.36 -7.06 2.79
N CYS A 542 11.66 -7.82 1.97
CA CYS A 542 11.97 -8.16 0.57
C CYS A 542 13.16 -9.09 0.38
N TRP A 543 13.51 -9.92 1.37
CA TRP A 543 14.40 -11.04 1.13
C TRP A 543 13.74 -12.10 0.22
N ASN A 544 14.52 -12.66 -0.72
CA ASN A 544 14.01 -13.45 -1.85
C ASN A 544 14.63 -14.85 -1.97
N GLY A 545 15.22 -15.38 -0.89
CA GLY A 545 15.83 -16.70 -0.89
C GLY A 545 17.33 -16.72 -1.27
N ASP A 546 17.98 -15.58 -1.48
CA ASP A 546 19.42 -15.51 -1.76
C ASP A 546 20.24 -15.52 -0.45
N HIS A 547 20.74 -16.69 -0.05
CA HIS A 547 21.63 -16.85 1.09
C HIS A 547 23.08 -16.42 0.82
N THR A 548 23.39 -16.02 -0.41
CA THR A 548 24.78 -15.70 -0.82
C THR A 548 25.10 -14.21 -0.76
N ARG A 549 24.09 -13.35 -0.67
CA ARG A 549 24.23 -11.89 -0.67
C ARG A 549 23.44 -11.23 0.45
N PRO A 550 23.95 -10.10 0.98
CA PRO A 550 23.17 -9.27 1.89
C PRO A 550 21.84 -8.83 1.27
N ASN A 551 20.82 -8.67 2.10
CA ASN A 551 19.46 -8.33 1.65
C ASN A 551 19.39 -7.06 0.78
N ALA A 552 20.20 -6.06 1.07
CA ALA A 552 20.28 -4.83 0.27
C ALA A 552 20.62 -5.07 -1.21
N TYR A 553 21.33 -6.15 -1.52
CA TYR A 553 21.70 -6.55 -2.88
C TYR A 553 20.78 -7.64 -3.45
N SER A 554 20.42 -8.65 -2.64
CA SER A 554 19.60 -9.76 -3.10
C SER A 554 18.22 -9.31 -3.58
N ARG A 555 17.59 -8.38 -2.86
CA ARG A 555 16.27 -7.82 -3.20
C ARG A 555 16.19 -7.14 -4.58
N LEU A 556 17.31 -6.79 -5.18
CA LEU A 556 17.37 -6.19 -6.52
C LEU A 556 17.42 -7.25 -7.64
N ARG A 557 17.26 -8.54 -7.32
CA ARG A 557 17.54 -9.66 -8.24
C ARG A 557 16.40 -10.66 -8.38
N TYR A 558 15.17 -10.23 -8.22
CA TYR A 558 14.00 -11.12 -8.32
C TYR A 558 13.96 -11.88 -9.65
N HIS A 559 14.16 -11.19 -10.77
CA HIS A 559 14.12 -11.80 -12.10
C HIS A 559 15.21 -12.86 -12.29
N GLN A 560 16.43 -12.55 -11.87
CA GLN A 560 17.56 -13.49 -11.96
C GLN A 560 17.42 -14.69 -11.02
N MET A 561 16.74 -14.51 -9.88
CA MET A 561 16.54 -15.57 -8.90
C MET A 561 15.41 -16.52 -9.32
N PHE A 562 14.30 -16.00 -9.82
CA PHE A 562 13.09 -16.79 -9.99
C PHE A 562 12.88 -17.31 -11.42
N ILE A 563 13.17 -16.52 -12.46
CA ILE A 563 12.90 -16.92 -13.85
C ILE A 563 13.63 -18.22 -14.26
N PRO A 564 14.89 -18.49 -13.89
CA PRO A 564 15.52 -19.78 -14.17
C PRO A 564 14.77 -20.98 -13.55
N ARG A 565 14.15 -20.79 -12.38
CA ARG A 565 13.38 -21.83 -11.67
C ARG A 565 12.05 -22.15 -12.36
N PHE A 566 11.48 -21.20 -13.11
CA PHE A 566 10.29 -21.45 -13.93
C PHE A 566 10.54 -22.53 -14.98
N MET A 567 11.75 -22.55 -15.54
CA MET A 567 12.16 -23.56 -16.52
C MET A 567 12.24 -24.96 -15.93
N GLU A 568 12.61 -25.05 -14.65
CA GLU A 568 12.60 -26.32 -13.92
C GLU A 568 11.17 -26.79 -13.66
N GLN A 569 10.28 -25.85 -13.32
CA GLN A 569 8.87 -26.14 -13.07
C GLN A 569 8.16 -26.60 -14.36
N ILE A 570 8.42 -25.97 -15.52
CA ILE A 570 7.92 -26.47 -16.81
C ILE A 570 8.36 -27.90 -17.08
N ARG A 571 9.61 -28.26 -16.78
CA ARG A 571 10.11 -29.65 -16.98
C ARG A 571 9.41 -30.68 -16.09
N LYS A 572 8.98 -30.24 -14.87
CA LYS A 572 8.32 -31.12 -13.90
C LYS A 572 6.81 -31.23 -14.15
N ASN A 573 6.19 -30.18 -14.62
CA ASN A 573 4.74 -30.07 -14.68
C ASN A 573 4.27 -29.41 -15.99
N HIS A 574 3.89 -30.25 -16.98
CA HIS A 574 3.40 -29.82 -18.28
C HIS A 574 2.40 -30.84 -18.85
N PRO A 575 1.52 -30.47 -19.80
CA PRO A 575 0.61 -31.39 -20.49
C PRO A 575 1.37 -32.37 -21.42
N ALA A 576 0.63 -33.29 -22.05
CA ALA A 576 1.22 -34.33 -22.87
C ALA A 576 2.04 -33.86 -24.11
N ASN A 577 1.65 -32.71 -24.70
CA ASN A 577 2.33 -32.14 -25.88
C ASN A 577 2.62 -30.63 -25.66
N PRO A 578 3.55 -30.27 -24.75
CA PRO A 578 3.84 -28.87 -24.47
C PRO A 578 4.77 -28.29 -25.53
N ASP A 579 4.67 -26.99 -25.78
CA ASP A 579 5.78 -26.26 -26.39
C ASP A 579 6.85 -26.01 -25.34
N THR A 580 7.92 -26.75 -25.41
CA THR A 580 9.09 -26.60 -24.53
C THR A 580 10.37 -26.26 -25.30
N LEU A 581 10.26 -26.04 -26.61
CA LEU A 581 11.43 -25.91 -27.49
C LEU A 581 11.47 -24.64 -28.32
N SER A 582 10.32 -24.07 -28.76
CA SER A 582 10.31 -22.97 -29.72
C SER A 582 11.06 -21.71 -29.25
N TRP A 583 11.15 -21.51 -27.95
CA TRP A 583 11.80 -20.39 -27.27
C TRP A 583 13.23 -20.72 -26.80
N ARG A 584 13.79 -21.89 -27.13
CA ARG A 584 15.14 -22.30 -26.75
C ARG A 584 16.11 -22.20 -27.94
N TYR A 585 16.42 -20.99 -28.31
CA TYR A 585 17.37 -20.68 -29.38
C TYR A 585 18.59 -19.90 -28.86
#